data_ba8ec480ab0c511b9a462c82c64c723a
#
_entry.id   ba8ec480ab0c511b9a462c82c64c723a
#
_cell.length_a   1.000
_cell.length_b   1.000
_cell.length_c   1.000
_cell.angle_alpha   90.00
_cell.angle_beta   90.00
_cell.angle_gamma   90.00
#
_symmetry.space_group_name_H-M   'P 1'
#
loop_
_entity.id
_entity.type
_entity.pdbx_description
1 polymer ?
#
loop_
_entity_poly.entity_id
_entity_poly.type
_entity_poly.pdbx_seq_one_letter_code
_entity_poly.pdbx_strand_id
1 'polypeptide(L)'
;MPHSMTGFGAGEGNAGGGRLRMEIRTVNHRFFNLSAKLPSDLAPLESELRERLRRDLERGHISVSVRWVESPAREASLALNIERARVVVARLRELQTSLGLVGEVSLDLVARQPEVLVFDGGDVPSVSWAELEPIAAAAIAECKAMRLREGAALAAELLHRLD
;
A
#
# COMPACT_ATOMS: atom_id res chain seq x y z
N MET A 1 -0.54 0.05 -36.33
CA MET A 1 -0.97 -1.30 -35.92
C MET A 1 -2.13 -1.20 -34.97
N PRO A 2 -3.16 -2.02 -35.07
CA PRO A 2 -4.28 -1.99 -34.15
C PRO A 2 -3.83 -2.48 -32.76
N HIS A 3 -4.23 -1.74 -31.74
CA HIS A 3 -3.99 -2.10 -30.35
C HIS A 3 -5.31 -2.54 -29.71
N SER A 4 -5.32 -3.68 -29.06
CA SER A 4 -6.42 -4.02 -28.18
C SER A 4 -6.46 -3.06 -26.98
N MET A 5 -7.65 -2.78 -26.46
CA MET A 5 -7.80 -2.00 -25.23
C MET A 5 -7.77 -2.88 -23.97
N THR A 6 -7.84 -4.18 -24.17
CA THR A 6 -7.73 -5.16 -23.07
C THR A 6 -6.26 -5.54 -22.89
N GLY A 7 -5.82 -5.54 -21.66
CA GLY A 7 -4.44 -5.90 -21.35
C GLY A 7 -4.25 -6.19 -19.87
N PHE A 8 -3.18 -6.89 -19.59
CA PHE A 8 -2.70 -7.18 -18.24
C PHE A 8 -1.18 -7.07 -18.21
N GLY A 9 -0.67 -6.52 -17.13
CA GLY A 9 0.76 -6.47 -16.86
C GLY A 9 1.04 -6.48 -15.38
N ALA A 10 2.15 -7.04 -15.00
CA ALA A 10 2.63 -7.08 -13.62
C ALA A 10 4.09 -6.68 -13.53
N GLY A 11 4.47 -6.06 -12.45
CA GLY A 11 5.84 -5.71 -12.13
C GLY A 11 6.11 -5.95 -10.65
N GLU A 12 7.32 -6.38 -10.33
CA GLU A 12 7.80 -6.55 -8.96
C GLU A 12 9.13 -5.84 -8.78
N GLY A 13 9.39 -5.40 -7.57
CA GLY A 13 10.67 -4.78 -7.21
C GLY A 13 10.80 -4.48 -5.74
N ASN A 14 12.02 -4.17 -5.34
CA ASN A 14 12.32 -3.78 -3.97
C ASN A 14 11.95 -2.32 -3.74
N ALA A 15 11.29 -2.03 -2.65
CA ALA A 15 10.92 -0.68 -2.25
C ALA A 15 10.72 -0.61 -0.74
N GLY A 16 11.21 0.45 -0.11
CA GLY A 16 11.01 0.70 1.31
C GLY A 16 11.48 -0.41 2.25
N GLY A 17 12.49 -1.20 1.87
CA GLY A 17 12.98 -2.33 2.65
C GLY A 17 12.17 -3.63 2.52
N GLY A 18 11.16 -3.64 1.66
CA GLY A 18 10.35 -4.80 1.33
C GLY A 18 10.32 -5.05 -0.18
N ARG A 19 9.35 -5.85 -0.62
CA ARG A 19 9.12 -6.15 -2.03
C ARG A 19 7.67 -5.89 -2.39
N LEU A 20 7.46 -5.06 -3.41
CA LEU A 20 6.15 -4.71 -3.95
C LEU A 20 5.87 -5.44 -5.25
N ARG A 21 4.60 -5.77 -5.45
CA ARG A 21 4.05 -6.23 -6.73
C ARG A 21 2.93 -5.30 -7.16
N MET A 22 3.00 -4.87 -8.41
CA MET A 22 1.97 -4.08 -9.08
C MET A 22 1.34 -4.91 -10.19
N GLU A 23 0.02 -4.93 -10.24
CA GLU A 23 -0.75 -5.52 -11.32
C GLU A 23 -1.64 -4.45 -11.96
N ILE A 24 -1.62 -4.39 -13.29
CA ILE A 24 -2.40 -3.48 -14.09
C ILE A 24 -3.32 -4.28 -15.00
N ARG A 25 -4.61 -3.96 -14.98
CA ARG A 25 -5.60 -4.49 -15.92
C ARG A 25 -6.26 -3.34 -16.66
N THR A 26 -6.40 -3.48 -17.95
CA THR A 26 -7.09 -2.50 -18.78
C THR A 26 -8.24 -3.15 -19.53
N VAL A 27 -9.36 -2.43 -19.63
CA VAL A 27 -10.51 -2.82 -20.44
C VAL A 27 -10.95 -1.63 -21.28
N ASN A 28 -11.70 -1.90 -22.34
CA ASN A 28 -12.19 -0.87 -23.23
C ASN A 28 -13.11 0.11 -22.49
N HIS A 29 -12.77 1.38 -22.57
CA HIS A 29 -13.61 2.49 -22.07
C HIS A 29 -13.34 3.75 -22.88
N ARG A 30 -14.35 4.58 -23.05
CA ARG A 30 -14.25 5.80 -23.84
C ARG A 30 -13.30 6.83 -23.25
N PHE A 31 -13.27 6.93 -21.93
CA PHE A 31 -12.46 7.88 -21.18
C PHE A 31 -11.42 7.17 -20.34
N PHE A 32 -10.44 7.94 -19.88
CA PHE A 32 -9.51 7.46 -18.87
C PHE A 32 -10.23 7.37 -17.51
N ASN A 33 -10.33 6.17 -16.97
CA ASN A 33 -10.92 5.91 -15.67
C ASN A 33 -9.97 4.99 -14.89
N LEU A 34 -9.52 5.43 -13.72
CA LEU A 34 -8.58 4.70 -12.89
C LEU A 34 -9.21 4.27 -11.58
N SER A 35 -9.10 2.98 -11.29
CA SER A 35 -9.36 2.40 -9.98
C SER A 35 -8.04 1.86 -9.42
N ALA A 36 -7.56 2.46 -8.35
CA ALA A 36 -6.30 2.09 -7.73
C ALA A 36 -6.53 1.53 -6.32
N LYS A 37 -5.89 0.40 -6.03
CA LYS A 37 -5.81 -0.18 -4.68
C LYS A 37 -4.35 -0.17 -4.25
N LEU A 38 -4.05 0.67 -3.27
CA LEU A 38 -2.71 0.84 -2.73
C LEU A 38 -2.72 0.55 -1.23
N PRO A 39 -1.62 -0.01 -0.68
CA PRO A 39 -1.41 0.00 0.75
C PRO A 39 -1.41 1.44 1.28
N SER A 40 -1.82 1.64 2.53
CA SER A 40 -1.87 2.96 3.17
C SER A 40 -0.52 3.69 3.13
N ASP A 41 0.57 2.95 3.20
CA ASP A 41 1.94 3.47 3.13
C ASP A 41 2.27 4.13 1.78
N LEU A 42 1.58 3.74 0.72
CA LEU A 42 1.77 4.21 -0.64
C LEU A 42 0.72 5.24 -1.10
N ALA A 43 -0.27 5.54 -0.27
CA ALA A 43 -1.33 6.49 -0.60
C ALA A 43 -0.80 7.86 -1.10
N PRO A 44 0.28 8.43 -0.55
CA PRO A 44 0.85 9.67 -1.05
C PRO A 44 1.37 9.60 -2.50
N LEU A 45 1.66 8.40 -3.00
CA LEU A 45 2.17 8.19 -4.36
C LEU A 45 1.07 7.98 -5.41
N GLU A 46 -0.19 7.94 -5.00
CA GLU A 46 -1.32 7.68 -5.90
C GLU A 46 -1.39 8.72 -7.03
N SER A 47 -1.18 9.99 -6.73
CA SER A 47 -1.24 11.06 -7.74
C SER A 47 -0.16 10.90 -8.81
N GLU A 48 1.05 10.58 -8.43
CA GLU A 48 2.18 10.37 -9.35
C GLU A 48 1.96 9.12 -10.20
N LEU A 49 1.44 8.05 -9.60
CA LEU A 49 1.07 6.84 -10.32
C LEU A 49 -0.06 7.10 -11.33
N ARG A 50 -1.06 7.87 -10.95
CA ARG A 50 -2.17 8.27 -11.83
C ARG A 50 -1.68 9.04 -13.05
N GLU A 51 -0.81 10.03 -12.86
CA GLU A 51 -0.23 10.80 -13.96
C GLU A 51 0.62 9.93 -14.89
N ARG A 52 1.40 9.01 -14.34
CA ARG A 52 2.18 8.07 -15.14
C ARG A 52 1.29 7.16 -15.99
N LEU A 53 0.24 6.61 -15.42
CA LEU A 53 -0.70 5.73 -16.12
C LEU A 53 -1.50 6.49 -17.18
N ARG A 54 -1.93 7.71 -16.90
CA ARG A 54 -2.63 8.56 -17.86
C ARG A 54 -1.76 8.85 -19.07
N ARG A 55 -0.51 9.17 -18.86
CA ARG A 55 0.45 9.46 -19.94
C ARG A 55 0.72 8.24 -20.82
N ASP A 56 0.87 7.07 -20.21
CA ASP A 56 1.31 5.86 -20.91
C ASP A 56 0.16 5.03 -21.50
N LEU A 57 -1.03 5.07 -20.93
CA LEU A 57 -2.18 4.26 -21.35
C LEU A 57 -3.32 5.07 -22.00
N GLU A 58 -3.24 6.39 -21.95
CA GLU A 58 -4.11 7.39 -22.60
C GLU A 58 -5.60 7.27 -22.29
N ARG A 59 -6.23 6.13 -22.53
CA ARG A 59 -7.65 5.87 -22.27
C ARG A 59 -7.93 4.43 -21.90
N GLY A 60 -9.11 4.18 -21.37
CA GLY A 60 -9.59 2.88 -20.92
C GLY A 60 -9.94 2.88 -19.46
N HIS A 61 -10.62 1.84 -19.01
CA HIS A 61 -10.78 1.59 -17.58
C HIS A 61 -9.56 0.79 -17.09
N ILE A 62 -8.82 1.41 -16.20
CA ILE A 62 -7.55 0.87 -15.69
C ILE A 62 -7.72 0.53 -14.23
N SER A 63 -7.49 -0.73 -13.90
CA SER A 63 -7.47 -1.22 -12.52
C SER A 63 -6.03 -1.51 -12.13
N VAL A 64 -5.55 -0.86 -11.08
CA VAL A 64 -4.20 -1.06 -10.53
C VAL A 64 -4.32 -1.60 -9.13
N SER A 65 -3.58 -2.64 -8.84
CA SER A 65 -3.44 -3.20 -7.50
C SER A 65 -1.97 -3.26 -7.14
N VAL A 66 -1.60 -2.66 -6.03
CA VAL A 66 -0.25 -2.71 -5.47
C VAL A 66 -0.32 -3.39 -4.12
N ARG A 67 0.53 -4.36 -3.89
CA ARG A 67 0.59 -5.11 -2.63
C ARG A 67 2.02 -5.43 -2.23
N TRP A 68 2.23 -5.58 -0.95
CA TRP A 68 3.47 -6.11 -0.41
C TRP A 68 3.53 -7.62 -0.65
N VAL A 69 4.56 -8.08 -1.34
CA VAL A 69 4.93 -9.50 -1.42
C VAL A 69 5.72 -9.88 -0.18
N GLU A 70 6.66 -9.02 0.17
CA GLU A 70 7.41 -9.09 1.43
C GLU A 70 7.26 -7.73 2.10
N SER A 71 6.60 -7.70 3.26
CA SER A 71 6.45 -6.46 4.03
C SER A 71 7.78 -6.04 4.61
N PRO A 72 8.07 -4.72 4.67
CA PRO A 72 9.26 -4.24 5.36
C PRO A 72 9.27 -4.72 6.81
N ALA A 73 10.44 -5.08 7.30
CA ALA A 73 10.60 -5.42 8.69
C ALA A 73 10.26 -4.20 9.54
N ARG A 74 9.21 -4.31 10.35
CA ARG A 74 8.87 -3.33 11.36
C ARG A 74 9.52 -3.77 12.65
N GLU A 75 10.50 -3.04 13.11
CA GLU A 75 10.94 -3.19 14.49
C GLU A 75 9.84 -2.62 15.37
N ALA A 76 8.98 -3.49 15.86
CA ALA A 76 8.02 -3.12 16.87
C ALA A 76 8.81 -2.76 18.14
N SER A 77 8.97 -1.48 18.42
CA SER A 77 9.52 -1.01 19.66
C SER A 77 8.39 -0.83 20.68
N LEU A 78 8.62 -1.32 21.87
CA LEU A 78 7.77 -1.08 23.01
C LEU A 78 8.21 0.22 23.67
N ALA A 79 7.41 1.28 23.52
CA ALA A 79 7.67 2.57 24.13
C ALA A 79 7.01 2.68 25.51
N LEU A 80 7.70 3.34 26.44
CA LEU A 80 7.19 3.61 27.76
C LEU A 80 6.73 5.07 27.88
N ASN A 81 5.45 5.26 28.20
CA ASN A 81 4.91 6.58 28.50
C ASN A 81 4.98 6.86 30.01
N ILE A 82 6.09 7.42 30.45
CA ILE A 82 6.36 7.71 31.87
C ILE A 82 5.38 8.74 32.42
N GLU A 83 5.00 9.76 31.67
CA GLU A 83 4.03 10.76 32.13
C GLU A 83 2.66 10.16 32.40
N ARG A 84 2.22 9.28 31.54
CA ARG A 84 0.96 8.53 31.75
C ARG A 84 1.06 7.62 32.97
N ALA A 85 2.17 6.92 33.14
CA ALA A 85 2.42 6.07 34.31
C ALA A 85 2.39 6.88 35.61
N ARG A 86 2.99 8.05 35.65
CA ARG A 86 2.94 8.97 36.83
C ARG A 86 1.53 9.37 37.20
N VAL A 87 0.71 9.74 36.22
CA VAL A 87 -0.69 10.09 36.44
C VAL A 87 -1.47 8.91 37.01
N VAL A 88 -1.28 7.72 36.46
CA VAL A 88 -1.94 6.49 36.95
C VAL A 88 -1.56 6.21 38.40
N VAL A 89 -0.27 6.24 38.73
CA VAL A 89 0.22 6.01 40.10
C VAL A 89 -0.38 7.03 41.07
N ALA A 90 -0.37 8.30 40.71
CA ALA A 90 -0.96 9.37 41.56
C ALA A 90 -2.45 9.13 41.82
N ARG A 91 -3.22 8.75 40.80
CA ARG A 91 -4.65 8.47 40.93
C ARG A 91 -4.93 7.20 41.76
N LEU A 92 -4.12 6.15 41.59
CA LEU A 92 -4.25 4.94 42.41
C LEU A 92 -3.97 5.21 43.89
N ARG A 93 -2.97 6.04 44.20
CA ARG A 93 -2.69 6.46 45.59
C ARG A 93 -3.78 7.33 46.18
N GLU A 94 -4.34 8.24 45.37
CA GLU A 94 -5.49 9.04 45.81
C GLU A 94 -6.72 8.17 46.09
N LEU A 95 -6.99 7.18 45.24
CA LEU A 95 -8.07 6.21 45.47
C LEU A 95 -7.86 5.42 46.77
N GLN A 96 -6.62 4.96 47.01
CA GLN A 96 -6.25 4.24 48.23
C GLN A 96 -6.49 5.07 49.46
N THR A 97 -6.10 6.34 49.46
CA THR A 97 -6.31 7.27 50.59
C THR A 97 -7.76 7.61 50.77
N SER A 98 -8.50 7.90 49.71
CA SER A 98 -9.89 8.34 49.77
C SER A 98 -10.86 7.25 50.24
N LEU A 99 -10.59 6.01 49.91
CA LEU A 99 -11.43 4.86 50.25
C LEU A 99 -10.87 3.98 51.37
N GLY A 100 -9.68 4.29 51.89
CA GLY A 100 -9.02 3.49 52.91
C GLY A 100 -8.68 2.07 52.45
N LEU A 101 -8.40 1.87 51.16
CA LEU A 101 -8.08 0.57 50.59
C LEU A 101 -6.66 0.14 50.99
N VAL A 102 -6.51 -1.14 51.28
CA VAL A 102 -5.20 -1.74 51.56
C VAL A 102 -4.64 -2.38 50.29
N GLY A 103 -3.38 -2.15 50.01
CA GLY A 103 -2.70 -2.71 48.88
C GLY A 103 -1.52 -1.85 48.46
N GLU A 104 -0.66 -2.41 47.58
CA GLU A 104 0.47 -1.72 46.99
C GLU A 104 0.18 -1.41 45.53
N VAL A 105 0.68 -0.26 45.08
CA VAL A 105 0.71 0.07 43.64
C VAL A 105 1.88 -0.68 43.05
N SER A 106 1.58 -1.82 42.42
CA SER A 106 2.58 -2.71 41.84
C SER A 106 2.94 -2.31 40.41
N LEU A 107 4.14 -2.71 39.98
CA LEU A 107 4.59 -2.54 38.62
C LEU A 107 3.62 -3.19 37.61
N ASP A 108 3.15 -4.41 37.92
CA ASP A 108 2.20 -5.13 37.06
C ASP A 108 0.89 -4.37 36.88
N LEU A 109 0.33 -3.80 37.93
CA LEU A 109 -0.88 -3.01 37.87
C LEU A 109 -0.72 -1.78 36.99
N VAL A 110 0.36 -1.03 37.14
CA VAL A 110 0.64 0.19 36.37
C VAL A 110 0.95 -0.14 34.91
N ALA A 111 1.73 -1.17 34.65
CA ALA A 111 2.11 -1.58 33.29
C ALA A 111 0.92 -2.05 32.45
N ARG A 112 -0.10 -2.59 33.08
CA ARG A 112 -1.34 -3.04 32.39
C ARG A 112 -2.31 -1.91 32.07
N GLN A 113 -2.09 -0.71 32.57
CA GLN A 113 -2.98 0.40 32.29
C GLN A 113 -2.85 0.85 30.83
N PRO A 114 -3.95 1.26 30.19
CA PRO A 114 -3.92 1.76 28.81
C PRO A 114 -2.90 2.90 28.63
N GLU A 115 -2.21 2.89 27.51
CA GLU A 115 -1.25 3.93 27.11
C GLU A 115 0.00 4.09 27.99
N VAL A 116 0.25 3.21 28.95
CA VAL A 116 1.50 3.19 29.72
C VAL A 116 2.61 2.49 28.93
N LEU A 117 2.34 1.31 28.40
CA LEU A 117 3.17 0.63 27.43
C LEU A 117 2.51 0.75 26.07
N VAL A 118 3.17 1.40 25.13
CA VAL A 118 2.68 1.65 23.80
C VAL A 118 3.54 0.91 22.80
N PHE A 119 2.91 0.08 21.96
CA PHE A 119 3.60 -0.44 20.79
C PHE A 119 3.76 0.71 19.79
N ASP A 120 4.95 1.23 19.70
CA ASP A 120 5.34 2.08 18.59
C ASP A 120 5.60 1.16 17.39
N GLY A 121 4.75 1.27 16.39
CA GLY A 121 4.82 0.42 15.19
C GLY A 121 6.06 0.64 14.33
N GLY A 122 7.08 1.31 14.84
CA GLY A 122 8.29 1.68 14.12
C GLY A 122 7.98 2.61 12.93
N ASP A 123 8.93 3.42 12.55
CA ASP A 123 8.85 4.15 11.29
C ASP A 123 8.76 3.13 10.14
N VAL A 124 7.61 3.11 9.46
CA VAL A 124 7.50 2.37 8.21
C VAL A 124 8.43 3.06 7.23
N PRO A 125 9.42 2.37 6.64
CA PRO A 125 10.24 2.97 5.62
C PRO A 125 9.34 3.55 4.53
N SER A 126 9.43 4.85 4.30
CA SER A 126 8.65 5.50 3.26
C SER A 126 9.13 5.04 1.89
N VAL A 127 8.19 4.64 1.03
CA VAL A 127 8.48 4.34 -0.36
C VAL A 127 8.46 5.65 -1.15
N SER A 128 9.54 5.93 -1.88
CA SER A 128 9.61 7.07 -2.79
C SER A 128 9.08 6.71 -4.17
N TRP A 129 8.71 7.73 -4.96
CA TRP A 129 8.34 7.52 -6.35
C TRP A 129 9.47 6.88 -7.17
N ALA A 130 10.72 7.27 -6.89
CA ALA A 130 11.89 6.68 -7.55
C ALA A 130 12.01 5.16 -7.36
N GLU A 131 11.54 4.64 -6.24
CA GLU A 131 11.49 3.19 -5.97
C GLU A 131 10.27 2.52 -6.62
N LEU A 132 9.12 3.19 -6.66
CA LEU A 132 7.90 2.66 -7.26
C LEU A 132 7.91 2.73 -8.79
N GLU A 133 8.54 3.76 -9.37
CA GLU A 133 8.55 3.98 -10.82
C GLU A 133 9.04 2.78 -11.63
N PRO A 134 10.16 2.11 -11.31
CA PRO A 134 10.60 0.93 -12.07
C PRO A 134 9.60 -0.21 -12.06
N ILE A 135 8.90 -0.39 -10.95
CA ILE A 135 7.85 -1.40 -10.80
C ILE A 135 6.66 -1.05 -11.68
N ALA A 136 6.23 0.20 -11.67
CA ALA A 136 5.17 0.72 -12.53
C ALA A 136 5.55 0.62 -14.02
N ALA A 137 6.77 0.99 -14.38
CA ALA A 137 7.27 0.91 -15.74
C ALA A 137 7.26 -0.52 -16.27
N ALA A 138 7.69 -1.50 -15.49
CA ALA A 138 7.65 -2.91 -15.84
C ALA A 138 6.22 -3.42 -16.07
N ALA A 139 5.29 -3.09 -15.16
CA ALA A 139 3.88 -3.47 -15.29
C ALA A 139 3.22 -2.84 -16.51
N ILE A 140 3.50 -1.57 -16.78
CA ILE A 140 3.00 -0.85 -17.96
C ILE A 140 3.54 -1.45 -19.26
N ALA A 141 4.83 -1.76 -19.31
CA ALA A 141 5.47 -2.35 -20.49
C ALA A 141 4.87 -3.71 -20.83
N GLU A 142 4.64 -4.56 -19.85
CA GLU A 142 4.01 -5.87 -20.04
C GLU A 142 2.55 -5.73 -20.49
N CYS A 143 1.79 -4.81 -19.90
CA CYS A 143 0.44 -4.51 -20.31
C CYS A 143 0.36 -4.03 -21.77
N LYS A 144 1.24 -3.12 -22.18
CA LYS A 144 1.34 -2.66 -23.57
C LYS A 144 1.70 -3.78 -24.53
N ALA A 145 2.65 -4.63 -24.16
CA ALA A 145 3.05 -5.78 -24.98
C ALA A 145 1.89 -6.77 -25.18
N MET A 146 1.08 -7.02 -24.17
CA MET A 146 -0.12 -7.84 -24.28
C MET A 146 -1.14 -7.21 -25.22
N ARG A 147 -1.42 -5.92 -25.10
CA ARG A 147 -2.35 -5.17 -25.95
C ARG A 147 -1.93 -5.20 -27.43
N LEU A 148 -0.64 -5.13 -27.70
CA LEU A 148 -0.09 -5.25 -29.06
C LEU A 148 -0.32 -6.64 -29.65
N ARG A 149 -0.02 -7.69 -28.87
CA ARG A 149 -0.18 -9.08 -29.32
C ARG A 149 -1.65 -9.39 -29.60
N GLU A 150 -2.55 -8.99 -28.72
CA GLU A 150 -3.99 -9.20 -28.87
C GLU A 150 -4.54 -8.40 -30.06
N GLY A 151 -4.12 -7.16 -30.24
CA GLY A 151 -4.52 -6.33 -31.38
C GLY A 151 -4.08 -6.93 -32.70
N ALA A 152 -2.85 -7.48 -32.78
CA ALA A 152 -2.35 -8.15 -33.97
C ALA A 152 -3.12 -9.44 -34.28
N ALA A 153 -3.45 -10.23 -33.26
CA ALA A 153 -4.24 -11.45 -33.41
C ALA A 153 -5.66 -11.16 -33.92
N LEU A 154 -6.33 -10.15 -33.36
CA LEU A 154 -7.65 -9.70 -33.82
C LEU A 154 -7.64 -9.18 -35.26
N ALA A 155 -6.61 -8.43 -35.64
CA ALA A 155 -6.45 -7.94 -37.00
C ALA A 155 -6.26 -9.10 -38.00
N ALA A 156 -5.46 -10.09 -37.65
CA ALA A 156 -5.24 -11.28 -38.50
C ALA A 156 -6.54 -12.09 -38.66
N GLU A 157 -7.31 -12.26 -37.58
CA GLU A 157 -8.59 -12.97 -37.63
C GLU A 157 -9.61 -12.24 -38.49
N LEU A 158 -9.70 -10.91 -38.39
CA LEU A 158 -10.59 -10.11 -39.22
C LEU A 158 -10.22 -10.19 -40.69
N LEU A 159 -8.95 -10.13 -41.04
CA LEU A 159 -8.48 -10.28 -42.42
C LEU A 159 -8.81 -11.66 -42.98
N HIS A 160 -8.62 -12.72 -42.18
CA HIS A 160 -8.94 -14.09 -42.60
C HIS A 160 -10.46 -14.33 -42.83
N ARG A 161 -11.32 -13.58 -42.15
CA ARG A 161 -12.79 -13.66 -42.36
C ARG A 161 -13.27 -12.85 -43.58
N LEU A 162 -12.45 -11.98 -44.12
CA LEU A 162 -12.78 -11.17 -45.31
C LEU A 162 -12.34 -11.82 -46.62
N ASP A 163 -11.50 -12.84 -46.55
CA ASP A 163 -11.08 -13.70 -47.69
C ASP A 163 -12.03 -14.92 -47.81
#